data_3865161109daea50ad4372f532841bc1
#
_entry.id   3865161109daea50ad4372f532841bc1
#
_cell.length_a   1.000
_cell.length_b   1.000
_cell.length_c   1.000
_cell.angle_alpha   90.00
_cell.angle_beta   90.00
_cell.angle_gamma   90.00
#
_symmetry.space_group_name_H-M   'P 1'
#
loop_
_entity.id
_entity.type
_entity.pdbx_description
1 polymer ?
#
loop_
_entity_poly.entity_id
_entity_poly.type
_entity_poly.pdbx_seq_one_letter_code
_entity_poly.pdbx_strand_id
1 'polypeptide(L)'
;MRILRGALGLAVASAVLVGANLAHAESVLNRGNSGDPETLDPQKTSTVYEGNILRDLFEGLVIHSASAKILPGAAESWTTSADGLTWTFKLRPNAKWSNGEPVTADDFVYSYQRMMNPATGSQYANMLYIIKNAEEVNKGKAAPETLGVKAVDKTTLQFTLSGPTPYFIELLAHQSSFPVNKAVVEKFGKDWVKPENFVSNGAFVLKENVPHDHITIVRNAAHYDAAKFKLDKVIYVPTEDRAAALRRFQAGEIDMNDDVPTDQIKFIRQNLKAEFRPQPYLGTYYFVFNTKKPPFDDARIRQALSLVIDREFLAEEIWGGTMLPGYSMVPPGTGTYGTPVWWPAKDLSPAEREDKAKALMKAAGYGPGAQPLKVEIRYNTSENHKKTSVALADMWKPLNIEVKLVNSDLKSHYALLREKGNYDIARAGWIADYAYAQNFLFLLQGDNKG
;
A
#
# COMPACT_ATOMS: atom_id res chain seq x y z
N MET A 1 0.28 -93.76 -36.54
CA MET A 1 -1.10 -93.59 -37.07
C MET A 1 -1.84 -92.58 -36.28
N ARG A 2 -2.46 -91.60 -36.94
CA ARG A 2 -3.32 -90.52 -36.53
C ARG A 2 -2.64 -89.17 -36.13
N ILE A 3 -2.77 -88.30 -37.06
CA ILE A 3 -2.68 -86.91 -37.15
C ILE A 3 -3.73 -86.23 -36.25
N LEU A 4 -3.38 -85.19 -35.51
CA LEU A 4 -4.37 -84.17 -35.16
C LEU A 4 -3.73 -82.78 -35.25
N ARG A 5 -4.33 -81.93 -36.10
CA ARG A 5 -4.10 -80.53 -36.34
C ARG A 5 -4.68 -79.71 -35.15
N GLY A 6 -3.95 -78.79 -34.64
CA GLY A 6 -4.46 -77.82 -33.67
C GLY A 6 -4.11 -76.40 -34.09
N ALA A 7 -5.13 -75.60 -34.26
CA ALA A 7 -5.11 -74.29 -34.87
C ALA A 7 -4.39 -73.25 -33.99
N LEU A 8 -3.61 -72.42 -34.66
CA LEU A 8 -3.07 -71.16 -34.08
C LEU A 8 -4.18 -70.13 -33.96
N GLY A 9 -4.54 -69.77 -32.73
CA GLY A 9 -5.40 -68.64 -32.46
C GLY A 9 -4.56 -67.41 -32.22
N LEU A 10 -4.60 -66.40 -33.13
CA LEU A 10 -4.05 -65.11 -32.97
C LEU A 10 -4.96 -64.31 -32.01
N ALA A 11 -4.50 -64.04 -30.79
CA ALA A 11 -5.13 -63.05 -29.89
C ALA A 11 -4.58 -61.66 -30.17
N VAL A 12 -5.36 -60.84 -30.84
CA VAL A 12 -5.09 -59.40 -30.99
C VAL A 12 -5.45 -58.72 -29.69
N ALA A 13 -4.45 -58.36 -28.87
CA ALA A 13 -4.64 -57.49 -27.68
C ALA A 13 -4.74 -56.05 -28.14
N SER A 14 -5.98 -55.52 -28.19
CA SER A 14 -6.23 -54.11 -28.37
C SER A 14 -5.83 -53.36 -27.07
N ALA A 15 -4.67 -52.72 -27.08
CA ALA A 15 -4.25 -51.80 -26.05
C ALA A 15 -5.09 -50.52 -26.18
N VAL A 16 -6.10 -50.36 -25.34
CA VAL A 16 -6.82 -49.11 -25.15
C VAL A 16 -5.90 -48.19 -24.32
N LEU A 17 -5.21 -47.28 -24.99
CA LEU A 17 -4.53 -46.15 -24.34
C LEU A 17 -5.63 -45.25 -23.74
N VAL A 18 -5.98 -45.47 -22.48
CA VAL A 18 -6.68 -44.52 -21.67
C VAL A 18 -5.70 -43.39 -21.40
N GLY A 19 -5.80 -42.33 -22.18
CA GLY A 19 -5.12 -41.07 -21.88
C GLY A 19 -5.62 -40.54 -20.52
N ALA A 20 -4.88 -40.81 -19.46
CA ALA A 20 -5.08 -40.16 -18.20
C ALA A 20 -4.81 -38.67 -18.43
N ASN A 21 -5.85 -37.88 -18.63
CA ASN A 21 -5.78 -36.46 -18.38
C ASN A 21 -5.39 -36.35 -16.91
N LEU A 22 -4.11 -36.13 -16.64
CA LEU A 22 -3.65 -35.64 -15.35
C LEU A 22 -4.35 -34.30 -15.14
N ALA A 23 -5.47 -34.34 -14.43
CA ALA A 23 -6.12 -33.15 -13.98
C ALA A 23 -5.06 -32.37 -13.18
N HIS A 24 -4.57 -31.28 -13.75
CA HIS A 24 -3.65 -30.39 -13.03
C HIS A 24 -4.44 -29.87 -11.83
N ALA A 25 -3.98 -30.20 -10.61
CA ALA A 25 -4.59 -29.66 -9.41
C ALA A 25 -4.41 -28.13 -9.45
N GLU A 26 -5.51 -27.41 -9.33
CA GLU A 26 -5.52 -25.95 -9.33
C GLU A 26 -4.56 -25.44 -8.23
N SER A 27 -3.59 -24.60 -8.60
CA SER A 27 -2.66 -24.00 -7.65
C SER A 27 -3.27 -22.72 -7.07
N VAL A 28 -3.69 -22.80 -5.81
CA VAL A 28 -4.38 -21.72 -5.09
C VAL A 28 -3.47 -21.17 -4.00
N LEU A 29 -3.43 -19.85 -3.86
CA LEU A 29 -2.81 -19.14 -2.74
C LEU A 29 -3.89 -18.43 -1.93
N ASN A 30 -4.05 -18.80 -0.66
CA ASN A 30 -4.88 -18.09 0.29
C ASN A 30 -4.01 -17.03 1.00
N ARG A 31 -4.20 -15.77 0.65
CA ARG A 31 -3.39 -14.67 1.15
C ARG A 31 -4.13 -13.86 2.19
N GLY A 32 -3.60 -13.79 3.41
CA GLY A 32 -4.06 -12.82 4.40
C GLY A 32 -3.84 -11.40 3.90
N ASN A 33 -4.81 -10.52 4.17
CA ASN A 33 -4.75 -9.11 3.83
C ASN A 33 -5.24 -8.30 5.02
N SER A 34 -4.54 -7.20 5.35
CA SER A 34 -4.77 -6.48 6.62
C SER A 34 -6.11 -5.74 6.69
N GLY A 35 -6.85 -5.66 5.61
CA GLY A 35 -8.17 -5.02 5.57
C GLY A 35 -8.93 -5.29 4.28
N ASP A 36 -10.22 -5.00 4.35
CA ASP A 36 -11.13 -5.06 3.21
C ASP A 36 -11.01 -3.77 2.38
N PRO A 37 -10.77 -3.84 1.04
CA PRO A 37 -10.58 -2.64 0.24
C PRO A 37 -11.87 -1.79 0.20
N GLU A 38 -11.69 -0.47 0.22
CA GLU A 38 -12.82 0.45 -0.01
C GLU A 38 -13.28 0.41 -1.46
N THR A 39 -12.32 0.19 -2.37
CA THR A 39 -12.56 0.09 -3.82
C THR A 39 -11.42 -0.65 -4.49
N LEU A 40 -11.69 -1.19 -5.69
CA LEU A 40 -10.68 -1.73 -6.60
C LEU A 40 -10.38 -0.77 -7.78
N ASP A 41 -10.78 0.49 -7.67
CA ASP A 41 -10.37 1.56 -8.59
C ASP A 41 -8.96 2.04 -8.21
N PRO A 42 -7.90 1.74 -8.99
CA PRO A 42 -6.52 2.04 -8.61
C PRO A 42 -6.27 3.52 -8.37
N GLN A 43 -7.05 4.40 -9.00
CA GLN A 43 -6.88 5.85 -8.86
C GLN A 43 -7.57 6.45 -7.64
N LYS A 44 -8.34 5.64 -6.87
CA LYS A 44 -9.07 6.07 -5.67
C LYS A 44 -8.57 5.45 -4.38
N THR A 45 -7.64 4.51 -4.46
CA THR A 45 -7.08 3.80 -3.30
C THR A 45 -5.96 4.57 -2.63
N SER A 46 -5.72 4.28 -1.35
CA SER A 46 -4.67 4.92 -0.56
C SER A 46 -4.00 4.00 0.46
N THR A 47 -4.26 2.70 0.43
CA THR A 47 -3.77 1.77 1.44
C THR A 47 -2.91 0.66 0.83
N VAL A 48 -2.01 0.11 1.65
CA VAL A 48 -1.14 -1.01 1.24
C VAL A 48 -1.95 -2.25 0.90
N TYR A 49 -2.99 -2.56 1.68
CA TYR A 49 -3.81 -3.77 1.46
C TYR A 49 -4.66 -3.69 0.19
N GLU A 50 -5.05 -2.50 -0.27
CA GLU A 50 -5.62 -2.27 -1.60
C GLU A 50 -4.56 -2.46 -2.69
N GLY A 51 -3.38 -1.86 -2.50
CA GLY A 51 -2.25 -1.99 -3.40
C GLY A 51 -1.80 -3.44 -3.62
N ASN A 52 -1.90 -4.30 -2.60
CA ASN A 52 -1.59 -5.73 -2.73
C ASN A 52 -2.46 -6.41 -3.80
N ILE A 53 -3.76 -6.12 -3.81
CA ILE A 53 -4.72 -6.70 -4.77
C ILE A 53 -4.54 -6.05 -6.14
N LEU A 54 -4.38 -4.73 -6.17
CA LEU A 54 -4.31 -3.97 -7.43
C LEU A 54 -3.06 -4.29 -8.26
N ARG A 55 -1.92 -4.61 -7.62
CA ARG A 55 -0.69 -5.02 -8.33
C ARG A 55 -0.82 -6.39 -9.00
N ASP A 56 -1.77 -7.22 -8.58
CA ASP A 56 -2.08 -8.47 -9.26
C ASP A 56 -3.11 -8.29 -10.38
N LEU A 57 -4.06 -7.34 -10.19
CA LEU A 57 -5.13 -7.06 -11.15
C LEU A 57 -4.68 -6.13 -12.29
N PHE A 58 -3.74 -5.23 -12.04
CA PHE A 58 -3.26 -4.25 -13.02
C PHE A 58 -1.75 -4.28 -13.18
N GLU A 59 -1.29 -3.77 -14.30
CA GLU A 59 0.12 -3.55 -14.61
C GLU A 59 0.33 -2.12 -15.09
N GLY A 60 1.26 -1.39 -14.43
CA GLY A 60 1.68 -0.06 -14.84
C GLY A 60 2.65 -0.08 -16.03
N LEU A 61 3.14 1.09 -16.42
CA LEU A 61 4.24 1.20 -17.39
C LEU A 61 5.46 0.41 -16.93
N VAL A 62 5.72 0.45 -15.63
CA VAL A 62 6.77 -0.29 -14.94
C VAL A 62 6.20 -0.97 -13.70
N ILE A 63 6.90 -1.99 -13.20
CA ILE A 63 6.52 -2.75 -12.01
C ILE A 63 7.69 -2.88 -11.05
N HIS A 64 7.43 -3.27 -9.81
CA HIS A 64 8.47 -3.66 -8.86
C HIS A 64 8.78 -5.16 -8.93
N SER A 65 10.06 -5.51 -8.87
CA SER A 65 10.48 -6.87 -8.56
C SER A 65 10.25 -7.19 -7.07
N ALA A 66 10.42 -8.46 -6.67
CA ALA A 66 10.39 -8.88 -5.27
C ALA A 66 11.46 -8.20 -4.39
N SER A 67 12.50 -7.61 -4.99
CA SER A 67 13.55 -6.83 -4.31
C SER A 67 13.38 -5.32 -4.50
N ALA A 68 12.16 -4.86 -4.82
CA ALA A 68 11.79 -3.47 -5.03
C ALA A 68 12.56 -2.74 -6.17
N LYS A 69 13.15 -3.48 -7.11
CA LYS A 69 13.77 -2.89 -8.30
C LYS A 69 12.72 -2.61 -9.35
N ILE A 70 12.84 -1.49 -10.06
CA ILE A 70 11.99 -1.18 -11.21
C ILE A 70 12.30 -2.14 -12.37
N LEU A 71 11.26 -2.74 -12.90
CA LEU A 71 11.28 -3.63 -14.07
C LEU A 71 10.30 -3.10 -15.13
N PRO A 72 10.53 -3.45 -16.42
CA PRO A 72 9.53 -3.23 -17.47
C PRO A 72 8.21 -3.92 -17.13
N GLY A 73 7.11 -3.17 -17.23
CA GLY A 73 5.74 -3.66 -17.15
C GLY A 73 5.07 -3.63 -18.54
N ALA A 74 3.94 -2.92 -18.67
CA ALA A 74 3.28 -2.68 -19.94
C ALA A 74 4.16 -1.93 -20.95
N ALA A 75 5.13 -1.12 -20.47
CA ALA A 75 6.22 -0.62 -21.30
C ALA A 75 7.39 -1.60 -21.31
N GLU A 76 7.92 -1.93 -22.48
CA GLU A 76 9.11 -2.76 -22.63
C GLU A 76 10.42 -1.98 -22.47
N SER A 77 10.38 -0.66 -22.73
CA SER A 77 11.54 0.24 -22.61
C SER A 77 11.11 1.70 -22.48
N TRP A 78 12.05 2.55 -22.04
CA TRP A 78 11.87 3.99 -21.99
C TRP A 78 13.20 4.73 -22.19
N THR A 79 13.09 6.00 -22.57
CA THR A 79 14.20 6.95 -22.72
C THR A 79 13.86 8.28 -22.08
N THR A 80 14.90 9.01 -21.66
CA THR A 80 14.76 10.35 -21.07
C THR A 80 15.59 11.32 -21.89
N SER A 81 15.06 12.53 -22.13
CA SER A 81 15.81 13.61 -22.78
C SER A 81 16.96 14.09 -21.92
N ALA A 82 17.97 14.73 -22.54
CA ALA A 82 19.18 15.18 -21.85
C ALA A 82 18.89 16.20 -20.73
N ASP A 83 17.83 16.98 -20.84
CA ASP A 83 17.37 17.93 -19.81
C ASP A 83 16.52 17.28 -18.70
N GLY A 84 16.23 15.96 -18.82
CA GLY A 84 15.42 15.21 -17.85
C GLY A 84 13.92 15.54 -17.85
N LEU A 85 13.44 16.34 -18.81
CA LEU A 85 12.05 16.82 -18.83
C LEU A 85 11.11 15.95 -19.66
N THR A 86 11.62 15.24 -20.66
CA THR A 86 10.80 14.42 -21.55
C THR A 86 11.12 12.95 -21.36
N TRP A 87 10.10 12.16 -21.04
CA TRP A 87 10.18 10.70 -20.89
C TRP A 87 9.34 10.04 -21.96
N THR A 88 9.92 9.12 -22.73
CA THR A 88 9.24 8.40 -23.81
C THR A 88 9.27 6.91 -23.53
N PHE A 89 8.07 6.30 -23.47
CA PHE A 89 7.87 4.88 -23.19
C PHE A 89 7.42 4.16 -24.46
N LYS A 90 7.99 2.97 -24.69
CA LYS A 90 7.53 2.04 -25.73
C LYS A 90 6.71 0.94 -25.07
N LEU A 91 5.43 0.86 -25.41
CA LEU A 91 4.53 -0.17 -24.90
C LEU A 91 4.77 -1.50 -25.63
N ARG A 92 4.50 -2.60 -24.94
CA ARG A 92 4.52 -3.93 -25.55
C ARG A 92 3.41 -4.04 -26.56
N PRO A 93 3.70 -4.43 -27.81
CA PRO A 93 2.69 -4.53 -28.87
C PRO A 93 1.67 -5.64 -28.62
N ASN A 94 1.99 -6.61 -27.75
CA ASN A 94 1.14 -7.73 -27.37
C ASN A 94 0.49 -7.59 -25.99
N ALA A 95 0.62 -6.44 -25.33
CA ALA A 95 -0.11 -6.14 -24.09
C ALA A 95 -1.61 -6.05 -24.36
N LYS A 96 -2.41 -6.73 -23.53
CA LYS A 96 -3.86 -6.83 -23.69
C LYS A 96 -4.59 -6.61 -22.38
N TRP A 97 -5.76 -6.03 -22.48
CA TRP A 97 -6.77 -6.07 -21.46
C TRP A 97 -7.32 -7.51 -21.29
N SER A 98 -7.91 -7.80 -20.15
CA SER A 98 -8.48 -9.14 -19.85
C SER A 98 -9.65 -9.52 -20.78
N ASN A 99 -10.28 -8.55 -21.46
CA ASN A 99 -11.28 -8.77 -22.49
C ASN A 99 -10.67 -9.04 -23.89
N GLY A 100 -9.34 -9.06 -23.99
CA GLY A 100 -8.60 -9.36 -25.25
C GLY A 100 -8.27 -8.13 -26.11
N GLU A 101 -8.80 -6.94 -25.80
CA GLU A 101 -8.46 -5.69 -26.49
C GLU A 101 -6.99 -5.30 -26.23
N PRO A 102 -6.31 -4.64 -27.19
CA PRO A 102 -4.94 -4.17 -26.97
C PRO A 102 -4.89 -3.04 -25.94
N VAL A 103 -3.85 -3.05 -25.11
CA VAL A 103 -3.48 -1.90 -24.25
C VAL A 103 -2.71 -0.91 -25.09
N THR A 104 -3.14 0.35 -25.12
CA THR A 104 -2.59 1.40 -25.99
C THR A 104 -2.09 2.61 -25.19
N ALA A 105 -1.32 3.48 -25.86
CA ALA A 105 -0.89 4.74 -25.27
C ALA A 105 -2.08 5.66 -24.92
N ASP A 106 -3.18 5.57 -25.68
CA ASP A 106 -4.41 6.36 -25.41
C ASP A 106 -5.07 5.92 -24.09
N ASP A 107 -5.00 4.64 -23.70
CA ASP A 107 -5.51 4.16 -22.42
C ASP A 107 -4.74 4.82 -21.25
N PHE A 108 -3.42 4.96 -21.37
CA PHE A 108 -2.61 5.66 -20.40
C PHE A 108 -2.90 7.15 -20.36
N VAL A 109 -3.02 7.82 -21.50
CA VAL A 109 -3.40 9.25 -21.57
C VAL A 109 -4.73 9.47 -20.86
N TYR A 110 -5.74 8.68 -21.18
CA TYR A 110 -7.04 8.73 -20.50
C TYR A 110 -6.90 8.55 -18.99
N SER A 111 -6.13 7.56 -18.57
CA SER A 111 -5.98 7.21 -17.17
C SER A 111 -5.32 8.34 -16.37
N TYR A 112 -4.26 8.97 -16.89
CA TYR A 112 -3.63 10.11 -16.23
C TYR A 112 -4.51 11.35 -16.23
N GLN A 113 -5.24 11.62 -17.30
CA GLN A 113 -6.23 12.71 -17.35
C GLN A 113 -7.36 12.46 -16.35
N ARG A 114 -7.86 11.22 -16.22
CA ARG A 114 -8.86 10.84 -15.26
C ARG A 114 -8.34 10.99 -13.81
N MET A 115 -7.11 10.56 -13.52
CA MET A 115 -6.49 10.72 -12.20
C MET A 115 -6.39 12.20 -11.81
N MET A 116 -6.03 13.08 -12.74
CA MET A 116 -5.94 14.52 -12.49
C MET A 116 -7.31 15.23 -12.50
N ASN A 117 -8.37 14.62 -13.00
CA ASN A 117 -9.71 15.23 -12.98
C ASN A 117 -10.21 15.32 -11.54
N PRO A 118 -10.56 16.52 -11.01
CA PRO A 118 -11.03 16.67 -9.62
C PRO A 118 -12.29 15.85 -9.33
N ALA A 119 -13.14 15.58 -10.34
CA ALA A 119 -14.34 14.75 -10.18
C ALA A 119 -14.02 13.28 -9.90
N THR A 120 -12.83 12.81 -10.21
CA THR A 120 -12.38 11.44 -9.86
C THR A 120 -12.16 11.29 -8.36
N GLY A 121 -11.71 12.36 -7.68
CA GLY A 121 -11.41 12.32 -6.25
C GLY A 121 -10.18 11.46 -5.93
N SER A 122 -9.17 11.46 -6.79
CA SER A 122 -7.93 10.71 -6.58
C SER A 122 -7.19 11.23 -5.35
N GLN A 123 -6.89 10.34 -4.41
CA GLN A 123 -6.17 10.69 -3.18
C GLN A 123 -4.67 10.86 -3.43
N TYR A 124 -4.14 10.31 -4.53
CA TYR A 124 -2.72 10.33 -4.92
C TYR A 124 -2.42 11.24 -6.11
N ALA A 125 -3.35 12.10 -6.54
CA ALA A 125 -3.12 13.00 -7.66
C ALA A 125 -1.86 13.87 -7.46
N ASN A 126 -1.63 14.36 -6.24
CA ASN A 126 -0.48 15.20 -5.87
C ASN A 126 0.87 14.53 -6.11
N MET A 127 0.96 13.20 -6.06
CA MET A 127 2.19 12.45 -6.35
C MET A 127 2.71 12.71 -7.76
N LEU A 128 1.82 12.99 -8.72
CA LEU A 128 2.14 13.23 -10.12
C LEU A 128 2.06 14.72 -10.53
N TYR A 129 2.03 15.67 -9.59
CA TYR A 129 2.08 17.11 -9.90
C TYR A 129 3.37 17.56 -10.59
N ILE A 130 4.36 16.70 -10.60
CA ILE A 130 5.59 16.86 -11.39
C ILE A 130 5.36 16.78 -12.90
N ILE A 131 4.25 16.20 -13.37
CA ILE A 131 3.85 16.23 -14.77
C ILE A 131 3.35 17.65 -15.09
N LYS A 132 3.80 18.20 -16.22
CA LYS A 132 3.41 19.54 -16.66
C LYS A 132 1.89 19.73 -16.62
N ASN A 133 1.41 20.81 -16.02
CA ASN A 133 0.02 21.20 -15.82
C ASN A 133 -0.81 20.26 -14.92
N ALA A 134 -0.24 19.21 -14.31
CA ALA A 134 -1.00 18.25 -13.52
C ALA A 134 -1.72 18.91 -12.32
N GLU A 135 -1.05 19.78 -11.60
CA GLU A 135 -1.62 20.50 -10.46
C GLU A 135 -2.77 21.43 -10.87
N GLU A 136 -2.58 22.17 -11.98
CA GLU A 136 -3.61 23.10 -12.47
C GLU A 136 -4.85 22.34 -12.99
N VAL A 137 -4.66 21.19 -13.64
CA VAL A 137 -5.76 20.31 -14.05
C VAL A 137 -6.47 19.76 -12.81
N ASN A 138 -5.74 19.27 -11.81
CA ASN A 138 -6.34 18.69 -10.62
C ASN A 138 -7.06 19.73 -9.75
N LYS A 139 -6.64 20.99 -9.80
CA LYS A 139 -7.35 22.11 -9.16
C LYS A 139 -8.52 22.66 -9.99
N GLY A 140 -8.81 22.09 -11.15
CA GLY A 140 -9.87 22.54 -12.04
C GLY A 140 -9.58 23.87 -12.76
N LYS A 141 -8.31 24.31 -12.80
CA LYS A 141 -7.88 25.57 -13.42
C LYS A 141 -7.42 25.41 -14.87
N ALA A 142 -7.16 24.19 -15.31
CA ALA A 142 -6.77 23.86 -16.67
C ALA A 142 -7.55 22.64 -17.17
N ALA A 143 -7.73 22.55 -18.49
CA ALA A 143 -8.42 21.43 -19.12
C ALA A 143 -7.53 20.15 -19.06
N PRO A 144 -8.12 18.94 -18.92
CA PRO A 144 -7.36 17.69 -18.83
C PRO A 144 -6.42 17.44 -20.02
N GLU A 145 -6.78 17.92 -21.21
CA GLU A 145 -6.01 17.78 -22.46
C GLU A 145 -4.70 18.58 -22.43
N THR A 146 -4.55 19.52 -21.50
CA THR A 146 -3.32 20.30 -21.32
C THR A 146 -2.26 19.58 -20.47
N LEU A 147 -2.62 18.43 -19.88
CA LEU A 147 -1.71 17.60 -19.10
C LEU A 147 -0.50 17.18 -19.96
N GLY A 148 0.69 17.26 -19.38
CA GLY A 148 1.94 16.90 -20.05
C GLY A 148 2.07 15.39 -20.33
N VAL A 149 1.03 14.75 -20.87
CA VAL A 149 1.03 13.35 -21.29
C VAL A 149 0.35 13.24 -22.66
N LYS A 150 0.96 12.51 -23.59
CA LYS A 150 0.38 12.31 -24.94
C LYS A 150 0.75 10.94 -25.53
N ALA A 151 -0.15 10.37 -26.30
CA ALA A 151 0.14 9.30 -27.23
C ALA A 151 0.81 9.88 -28.49
N VAL A 152 2.03 9.41 -28.79
CA VAL A 152 2.72 9.75 -30.04
C VAL A 152 2.20 8.86 -31.18
N ASP A 153 1.99 7.60 -30.85
CA ASP A 153 1.32 6.57 -31.63
C ASP A 153 0.68 5.55 -30.66
N LYS A 154 0.05 4.48 -31.16
CA LYS A 154 -0.64 3.48 -30.35
C LYS A 154 0.24 2.80 -29.28
N THR A 155 1.55 2.75 -29.49
CA THR A 155 2.51 2.06 -28.65
C THR A 155 3.58 2.99 -28.05
N THR A 156 3.51 4.28 -28.32
CA THR A 156 4.48 5.26 -27.82
C THR A 156 3.79 6.33 -26.98
N LEU A 157 4.09 6.32 -25.68
CA LEU A 157 3.60 7.29 -24.70
C LEU A 157 4.72 8.27 -24.33
N GLN A 158 4.41 9.55 -24.26
CA GLN A 158 5.37 10.58 -23.87
C GLN A 158 4.85 11.45 -22.75
N PHE A 159 5.71 11.68 -21.74
CA PHE A 159 5.48 12.64 -20.67
C PHE A 159 6.38 13.85 -20.82
N THR A 160 5.86 15.00 -20.42
CA THR A 160 6.62 16.24 -20.22
C THR A 160 6.50 16.62 -18.74
N LEU A 161 7.61 16.78 -18.04
CA LEU A 161 7.66 17.15 -16.64
C LEU A 161 7.82 18.66 -16.45
N SER A 162 7.40 19.18 -15.31
CA SER A 162 7.58 20.59 -14.93
C SER A 162 9.02 20.92 -14.52
N GLY A 163 9.79 19.91 -14.12
CA GLY A 163 11.20 19.99 -13.74
C GLY A 163 11.87 18.62 -13.77
N PRO A 164 13.21 18.57 -13.81
CA PRO A 164 13.95 17.31 -13.78
C PRO A 164 13.63 16.52 -12.52
N THR A 165 13.08 15.31 -12.69
CA THR A 165 12.63 14.46 -11.57
C THR A 165 13.21 13.06 -11.76
N PRO A 166 14.41 12.77 -11.20
CA PRO A 166 15.09 11.50 -11.43
C PRO A 166 14.35 10.27 -10.88
N TYR A 167 13.46 10.46 -9.91
CA TYR A 167 12.62 9.41 -9.33
C TYR A 167 11.25 9.24 -10.03
N PHE A 168 11.00 9.94 -11.15
CA PHE A 168 9.73 9.85 -11.88
C PHE A 168 9.36 8.41 -12.22
N ILE A 169 10.32 7.61 -12.62
CA ILE A 169 10.10 6.21 -12.99
C ILE A 169 9.54 5.39 -11.81
N GLU A 170 9.93 5.69 -10.58
CA GLU A 170 9.46 4.99 -9.39
C GLU A 170 7.99 5.32 -9.10
N LEU A 171 7.55 6.56 -9.37
CA LEU A 171 6.15 6.98 -9.19
C LEU A 171 5.20 6.20 -10.11
N LEU A 172 5.68 5.77 -11.27
CA LEU A 172 4.89 5.03 -12.25
C LEU A 172 4.68 3.55 -11.88
N ALA A 173 5.41 3.04 -10.89
CA ALA A 173 5.21 1.70 -10.34
C ALA A 173 4.15 1.66 -9.21
N HIS A 174 3.70 2.82 -8.74
CA HIS A 174 2.63 2.90 -7.74
C HIS A 174 1.28 2.61 -8.38
N GLN A 175 0.40 1.88 -7.67
CA GLN A 175 -0.89 1.42 -8.21
C GLN A 175 -1.79 2.56 -8.71
N SER A 176 -1.71 3.76 -8.13
CA SER A 176 -2.50 4.91 -8.59
C SER A 176 -2.16 5.36 -10.02
N SER A 177 -0.96 4.99 -10.51
CA SER A 177 -0.50 5.27 -11.87
C SER A 177 -0.90 4.20 -12.90
N PHE A 178 -1.61 3.15 -12.47
CA PHE A 178 -2.00 2.07 -13.36
C PHE A 178 -3.13 2.50 -14.31
N PRO A 179 -3.15 1.95 -15.55
CA PRO A 179 -4.17 2.30 -16.53
C PRO A 179 -5.51 1.67 -16.18
N VAL A 180 -6.59 2.33 -16.57
CA VAL A 180 -7.96 1.81 -16.51
C VAL A 180 -8.57 1.81 -17.90
N ASN A 181 -9.43 0.82 -18.20
CA ASN A 181 -10.06 0.70 -19.52
C ASN A 181 -11.14 1.77 -19.67
N LYS A 182 -10.90 2.73 -20.59
CA LYS A 182 -11.79 3.87 -20.83
C LYS A 182 -13.23 3.44 -21.10
N ALA A 183 -13.41 2.50 -22.04
CA ALA A 183 -14.74 2.09 -22.49
C ALA A 183 -15.57 1.50 -21.35
N VAL A 184 -14.93 0.72 -20.47
CA VAL A 184 -15.57 0.10 -19.30
C VAL A 184 -15.91 1.14 -18.24
N VAL A 185 -14.98 2.04 -17.93
CA VAL A 185 -15.20 3.11 -16.94
C VAL A 185 -16.35 4.04 -17.39
N GLU A 186 -16.37 4.45 -18.65
CA GLU A 186 -17.41 5.33 -19.18
C GLU A 186 -18.77 4.63 -19.27
N LYS A 187 -18.79 3.34 -19.62
CA LYS A 187 -20.03 2.57 -19.74
C LYS A 187 -20.72 2.30 -18.41
N PHE A 188 -19.95 1.93 -17.37
CA PHE A 188 -20.49 1.45 -16.11
C PHE A 188 -20.36 2.45 -14.94
N GLY A 189 -19.71 3.59 -15.16
CA GLY A 189 -19.50 4.60 -14.11
C GLY A 189 -18.87 3.99 -12.86
N LYS A 190 -19.44 4.23 -11.67
CA LYS A 190 -18.92 3.69 -10.40
C LYS A 190 -18.96 2.15 -10.30
N ASP A 191 -19.80 1.49 -11.10
CA ASP A 191 -20.00 0.04 -11.07
C ASP A 191 -18.98 -0.72 -11.95
N TRP A 192 -18.03 -0.04 -12.57
CA TRP A 192 -16.99 -0.69 -13.38
C TRP A 192 -16.06 -1.60 -12.55
N VAL A 193 -15.96 -1.38 -11.24
CA VAL A 193 -15.15 -2.19 -10.30
C VAL A 193 -15.83 -3.47 -9.83
N LYS A 194 -17.10 -3.71 -10.21
CA LYS A 194 -17.80 -4.95 -9.90
C LYS A 194 -17.29 -6.10 -10.74
N PRO A 195 -17.20 -7.34 -10.21
CA PRO A 195 -16.62 -8.48 -10.92
C PRO A 195 -17.16 -8.68 -12.34
N GLU A 196 -18.47 -8.50 -12.55
CA GLU A 196 -19.14 -8.68 -13.85
C GLU A 196 -18.76 -7.63 -14.90
N ASN A 197 -18.22 -6.49 -14.47
CA ASN A 197 -17.83 -5.37 -15.34
C ASN A 197 -16.31 -5.18 -15.41
N PHE A 198 -15.56 -5.87 -14.53
CA PHE A 198 -14.17 -5.59 -14.29
C PHE A 198 -13.27 -5.99 -15.46
N VAL A 199 -12.55 -5.03 -16.02
CA VAL A 199 -11.53 -5.25 -17.06
C VAL A 199 -10.21 -4.66 -16.60
N SER A 200 -9.18 -5.48 -16.58
CA SER A 200 -7.83 -5.13 -16.10
C SER A 200 -6.76 -5.66 -17.05
N ASN A 201 -5.51 -5.26 -16.82
CA ASN A 201 -4.38 -5.64 -17.68
C ASN A 201 -3.26 -6.39 -16.92
N GLY A 202 -3.49 -6.77 -15.67
CA GLY A 202 -2.49 -7.44 -14.83
C GLY A 202 -2.43 -8.95 -15.03
N ALA A 203 -1.63 -9.60 -14.19
CA ALA A 203 -1.38 -11.05 -14.20
C ALA A 203 -2.64 -11.85 -13.85
N PHE A 204 -3.56 -11.27 -13.10
CA PHE A 204 -4.82 -11.89 -12.67
C PHE A 204 -6.02 -11.01 -13.04
N VAL A 205 -7.19 -11.63 -13.06
CA VAL A 205 -8.49 -10.97 -13.29
C VAL A 205 -9.40 -11.20 -12.09
N LEU A 206 -10.23 -10.22 -11.77
CA LEU A 206 -11.19 -10.30 -10.68
C LEU A 206 -12.28 -11.31 -11.04
N LYS A 207 -12.49 -12.30 -10.16
CA LYS A 207 -13.54 -13.31 -10.31
C LYS A 207 -14.69 -13.07 -9.36
N GLU A 208 -14.37 -12.71 -8.11
CA GLU A 208 -15.36 -12.55 -7.05
C GLU A 208 -14.86 -11.49 -6.04
N ASN A 209 -15.79 -10.73 -5.50
CA ASN A 209 -15.55 -9.80 -4.42
C ASN A 209 -16.72 -9.88 -3.43
N VAL A 210 -16.49 -10.58 -2.33
CA VAL A 210 -17.46 -10.75 -1.24
C VAL A 210 -16.99 -9.89 -0.06
N PRO A 211 -17.60 -8.73 0.16
CA PRO A 211 -17.20 -7.83 1.24
C PRO A 211 -17.10 -8.53 2.60
N HIS A 212 -16.03 -8.25 3.33
CA HIS A 212 -15.71 -8.80 4.65
C HIS A 212 -15.42 -10.31 4.70
N ASP A 213 -15.42 -10.99 3.56
CA ASP A 213 -15.14 -12.42 3.47
C ASP A 213 -13.89 -12.69 2.63
N HIS A 214 -13.97 -12.47 1.31
CA HIS A 214 -12.81 -12.69 0.44
C HIS A 214 -12.90 -11.97 -0.91
N ILE A 215 -11.74 -11.86 -1.57
CA ILE A 215 -11.62 -11.45 -2.96
C ILE A 215 -10.88 -12.58 -3.70
N THR A 216 -11.54 -13.13 -4.73
CA THR A 216 -10.95 -14.16 -5.59
C THR A 216 -10.49 -13.56 -6.90
N ILE A 217 -9.23 -13.78 -7.24
CA ILE A 217 -8.65 -13.44 -8.53
C ILE A 217 -8.11 -14.70 -9.20
N VAL A 218 -8.20 -14.79 -10.52
CA VAL A 218 -7.75 -15.95 -11.31
C VAL A 218 -6.76 -15.50 -12.38
N ARG A 219 -5.88 -16.42 -12.82
CA ARG A 219 -4.86 -16.14 -13.83
C ARG A 219 -5.47 -15.51 -15.08
N ASN A 220 -4.86 -14.43 -15.54
CA ASN A 220 -5.24 -13.76 -16.79
C ASN A 220 -4.61 -14.48 -18.00
N ALA A 221 -5.39 -15.28 -18.71
CA ALA A 221 -4.92 -15.98 -19.89
C ALA A 221 -4.58 -15.05 -21.07
N ALA A 222 -5.09 -13.82 -21.08
CA ALA A 222 -4.80 -12.82 -22.10
C ALA A 222 -3.49 -12.05 -21.87
N HIS A 223 -2.88 -12.18 -20.67
CA HIS A 223 -1.63 -11.50 -20.35
C HIS A 223 -0.47 -12.03 -21.22
N TYR A 224 0.40 -11.13 -21.71
CA TYR A 224 1.52 -11.49 -22.60
C TYR A 224 2.51 -12.47 -21.96
N ASP A 225 2.60 -12.54 -20.64
CA ASP A 225 3.45 -13.44 -19.86
C ASP A 225 2.65 -14.55 -19.14
N ALA A 226 1.40 -14.81 -19.53
CA ALA A 226 0.51 -15.76 -18.84
C ALA A 226 1.16 -17.15 -18.56
N ALA A 227 1.99 -17.63 -19.49
CA ALA A 227 2.70 -18.91 -19.34
C ALA A 227 3.75 -18.92 -18.22
N LYS A 228 4.20 -17.76 -17.73
CA LYS A 228 5.17 -17.64 -16.64
C LYS A 228 4.52 -17.71 -15.25
N PHE A 229 3.22 -17.45 -15.15
CA PHE A 229 2.50 -17.46 -13.89
C PHE A 229 2.17 -18.90 -13.49
N LYS A 230 2.54 -19.26 -12.26
CA LYS A 230 2.37 -20.62 -11.75
C LYS A 230 1.10 -20.81 -10.94
N LEU A 231 0.60 -19.72 -10.33
CA LEU A 231 -0.66 -19.75 -9.60
C LEU A 231 -1.84 -19.64 -10.56
N ASP A 232 -2.85 -20.46 -10.34
CA ASP A 232 -4.11 -20.39 -11.06
C ASP A 232 -5.08 -19.41 -10.41
N LYS A 233 -4.99 -19.28 -9.07
CA LYS A 233 -5.92 -18.51 -8.26
C LYS A 233 -5.22 -17.90 -7.04
N VAL A 234 -5.63 -16.71 -6.65
CA VAL A 234 -5.32 -16.12 -5.35
C VAL A 234 -6.63 -15.72 -4.66
N ILE A 235 -6.75 -16.06 -3.39
CA ILE A 235 -7.88 -15.68 -2.55
C ILE A 235 -7.34 -14.76 -1.46
N TYR A 236 -7.73 -13.49 -1.52
CA TYR A 236 -7.39 -12.50 -0.49
C TYR A 236 -8.41 -12.58 0.63
N VAL A 237 -7.93 -12.77 1.86
CA VAL A 237 -8.75 -12.94 3.05
C VAL A 237 -8.50 -11.75 3.99
N PRO A 238 -9.41 -10.77 4.08
CA PRO A 238 -9.25 -9.62 4.94
C PRO A 238 -9.26 -10.04 6.42
N THR A 239 -8.27 -9.60 7.20
CA THR A 239 -8.19 -9.88 8.63
C THR A 239 -7.43 -8.74 9.32
N GLU A 240 -8.16 -7.81 9.95
CA GLU A 240 -7.57 -6.62 10.61
C GLU A 240 -6.73 -6.98 11.83
N ASP A 241 -7.19 -7.96 12.62
CA ASP A 241 -6.48 -8.39 13.83
C ASP A 241 -5.35 -9.37 13.52
N ARG A 242 -4.11 -8.97 13.83
CA ARG A 242 -2.90 -9.74 13.53
C ARG A 242 -2.85 -11.08 14.27
N ALA A 243 -3.40 -11.15 15.48
CA ALA A 243 -3.42 -12.40 16.24
C ALA A 243 -4.45 -13.38 15.63
N ALA A 244 -5.58 -12.88 15.11
CA ALA A 244 -6.51 -13.68 14.34
C ALA A 244 -5.87 -14.18 13.03
N ALA A 245 -5.15 -13.33 12.31
CA ALA A 245 -4.43 -13.72 11.09
C ALA A 245 -3.38 -14.82 11.36
N LEU A 246 -2.62 -14.71 12.47
CA LEU A 246 -1.68 -15.77 12.86
C LEU A 246 -2.40 -17.09 13.18
N ARG A 247 -3.54 -17.07 13.86
CA ARG A 247 -4.34 -18.28 14.14
C ARG A 247 -4.85 -18.92 12.84
N ARG A 248 -5.33 -18.13 11.88
CA ARG A 248 -5.75 -18.61 10.56
C ARG A 248 -4.61 -19.23 9.77
N PHE A 249 -3.41 -18.64 9.83
CA PHE A 249 -2.19 -19.22 9.25
C PHE A 249 -1.85 -20.59 9.90
N GLN A 250 -1.87 -20.67 11.23
CA GLN A 250 -1.60 -21.91 11.95
C GLN A 250 -2.65 -22.99 11.70
N ALA A 251 -3.89 -22.61 11.41
CA ALA A 251 -4.98 -23.52 11.04
C ALA A 251 -4.91 -23.96 9.57
N GLY A 252 -4.02 -23.39 8.75
CA GLY A 252 -3.93 -23.65 7.32
C GLY A 252 -5.05 -23.01 6.50
N GLU A 253 -5.74 -22.01 7.04
CA GLU A 253 -6.77 -21.25 6.33
C GLU A 253 -6.17 -20.21 5.38
N ILE A 254 -4.99 -19.68 5.71
CA ILE A 254 -4.20 -18.80 4.85
C ILE A 254 -2.77 -19.33 4.74
N ASP A 255 -2.15 -19.14 3.57
CA ASP A 255 -0.80 -19.62 3.24
C ASP A 255 0.27 -18.58 3.55
N MET A 256 -0.10 -17.29 3.57
CA MET A 256 0.79 -16.17 3.92
C MET A 256 0.02 -15.01 4.54
N ASN A 257 0.76 -14.21 5.32
CA ASN A 257 0.27 -12.94 5.86
C ASN A 257 1.40 -11.92 5.89
N ASP A 258 1.09 -10.65 5.66
CA ASP A 258 2.10 -9.58 5.59
C ASP A 258 2.49 -9.05 6.98
N ASP A 259 1.65 -9.26 7.99
CA ASP A 259 1.81 -8.73 9.34
C ASP A 259 1.79 -9.83 10.41
N VAL A 260 2.47 -9.57 11.54
CA VAL A 260 2.50 -10.48 12.69
C VAL A 260 2.15 -9.74 14.00
N PRO A 261 1.53 -10.42 14.97
CA PRO A 261 1.31 -9.86 16.31
C PRO A 261 2.65 -9.77 17.06
N THR A 262 3.04 -8.56 17.47
CA THR A 262 4.38 -8.32 18.06
C THR A 262 4.54 -8.93 19.44
N ASP A 263 3.48 -9.12 20.21
CA ASP A 263 3.48 -9.82 21.49
C ASP A 263 3.73 -11.33 21.36
N GLN A 264 3.55 -11.88 20.16
CA GLN A 264 3.85 -13.29 19.86
C GLN A 264 5.15 -13.47 19.07
N ILE A 265 5.94 -12.41 18.88
CA ILE A 265 7.16 -12.46 18.06
C ILE A 265 8.18 -13.50 18.55
N LYS A 266 8.29 -13.69 19.87
CA LYS A 266 9.17 -14.72 20.46
C LYS A 266 8.71 -16.11 20.07
N PHE A 267 7.41 -16.38 20.16
CA PHE A 267 6.80 -17.64 19.73
C PHE A 267 7.04 -17.88 18.23
N ILE A 268 6.78 -16.87 17.39
CA ILE A 268 6.94 -16.94 15.93
C ILE A 268 8.41 -17.27 15.58
N ARG A 269 9.36 -16.54 16.15
CA ARG A 269 10.80 -16.78 15.95
C ARG A 269 11.26 -18.17 16.38
N GLN A 270 10.62 -18.76 17.38
CA GLN A 270 10.98 -20.09 17.88
C GLN A 270 10.32 -21.22 17.13
N ASN A 271 9.04 -21.09 16.76
CA ASN A 271 8.20 -22.18 16.28
C ASN A 271 7.89 -22.10 14.76
N LEU A 272 8.03 -20.93 14.14
CA LEU A 272 7.73 -20.69 12.72
C LEU A 272 8.98 -20.16 11.98
N LYS A 273 10.15 -20.73 12.27
CA LYS A 273 11.44 -20.24 11.76
C LYS A 273 11.55 -20.27 10.23
N ALA A 274 10.98 -21.29 9.60
CA ALA A 274 11.04 -21.46 8.14
C ALA A 274 10.06 -20.54 7.42
N GLU A 275 8.95 -20.25 8.08
CA GLU A 275 7.84 -19.44 7.54
C GLU A 275 8.05 -17.96 7.82
N PHE A 276 8.70 -17.61 8.93
CA PHE A 276 8.94 -16.21 9.31
C PHE A 276 10.08 -15.59 8.50
N ARG A 277 9.74 -14.66 7.61
CA ARG A 277 10.66 -14.01 6.68
C ARG A 277 10.62 -12.49 6.83
N PRO A 278 11.13 -11.92 7.94
CA PRO A 278 11.15 -10.48 8.15
C PRO A 278 12.03 -9.80 7.10
N GLN A 279 11.53 -8.71 6.53
CA GLN A 279 12.24 -7.88 5.57
C GLN A 279 12.25 -6.42 6.02
N PRO A 280 13.28 -5.64 5.68
CA PRO A 280 13.28 -4.20 5.89
C PRO A 280 12.05 -3.57 5.23
N TYR A 281 11.38 -2.66 5.95
CA TYR A 281 10.18 -2.00 5.48
C TYR A 281 10.33 -0.49 5.66
N LEU A 282 10.32 0.24 4.53
CA LEU A 282 10.55 1.66 4.54
C LEU A 282 9.27 2.40 4.95
N GLY A 283 9.16 2.70 6.23
CA GLY A 283 7.98 3.33 6.77
C GLY A 283 8.23 4.01 8.10
N THR A 284 7.29 4.89 8.48
CA THR A 284 7.29 5.58 9.77
C THR A 284 5.93 5.45 10.42
N TYR A 285 5.92 4.95 11.66
CA TYR A 285 4.75 4.89 12.51
C TYR A 285 4.70 6.12 13.40
N TYR A 286 3.58 6.83 13.44
CA TYR A 286 3.47 8.08 14.18
C TYR A 286 2.05 8.34 14.66
N PHE A 287 1.90 9.37 15.49
CA PHE A 287 0.61 9.94 15.88
C PHE A 287 0.52 11.37 15.39
N VAL A 288 -0.60 11.72 14.77
CA VAL A 288 -0.87 13.08 14.29
C VAL A 288 -1.66 13.87 15.30
N PHE A 289 -1.28 15.13 15.49
CA PHE A 289 -2.05 16.10 16.25
C PHE A 289 -2.97 16.89 15.33
N ASN A 290 -4.20 17.13 15.74
CA ASN A 290 -5.06 18.09 15.04
C ASN A 290 -4.61 19.53 15.40
N THR A 291 -3.71 20.07 14.60
CA THR A 291 -3.11 21.40 14.85
C THR A 291 -4.07 22.59 14.69
N LYS A 292 -5.30 22.33 14.24
CA LYS A 292 -6.37 23.35 14.18
C LYS A 292 -7.27 23.35 15.40
N LYS A 293 -7.08 22.37 16.29
CA LYS A 293 -7.89 22.21 17.50
C LYS A 293 -7.07 22.56 18.73
N PRO A 294 -7.49 23.57 19.55
CA PRO A 294 -6.85 23.80 20.84
C PRO A 294 -6.90 22.56 21.74
N PRO A 295 -5.85 22.27 22.54
CA PRO A 295 -4.63 23.08 22.65
C PRO A 295 -3.50 22.68 21.70
N PHE A 296 -3.77 21.80 20.69
CA PHE A 296 -2.75 21.28 19.78
C PHE A 296 -2.33 22.24 18.67
N ASP A 297 -2.95 23.42 18.57
CA ASP A 297 -2.46 24.57 17.82
C ASP A 297 -1.17 25.16 18.44
N ASP A 298 -0.96 24.99 19.76
CA ASP A 298 0.26 25.37 20.45
C ASP A 298 1.38 24.35 20.26
N ALA A 299 2.47 24.77 19.61
CA ALA A 299 3.63 23.92 19.36
C ALA A 299 4.32 23.43 20.64
N ARG A 300 4.25 24.20 21.74
CA ARG A 300 4.86 23.85 23.04
C ARG A 300 4.23 22.58 23.60
N ILE A 301 2.91 22.45 23.46
CA ILE A 301 2.18 21.25 23.94
C ILE A 301 2.57 20.03 23.10
N ARG A 302 2.59 20.15 21.77
CA ARG A 302 3.00 19.04 20.89
C ARG A 302 4.43 18.60 21.17
N GLN A 303 5.34 19.56 21.39
CA GLN A 303 6.73 19.25 21.76
C GLN A 303 6.83 18.56 23.13
N ALA A 304 6.08 19.04 24.12
CA ALA A 304 6.08 18.45 25.47
C ALA A 304 5.60 17.00 25.42
N LEU A 305 4.50 16.72 24.74
CA LEU A 305 3.97 15.35 24.56
C LEU A 305 4.97 14.43 23.86
N SER A 306 5.67 14.94 22.84
CA SER A 306 6.67 14.15 22.10
C SER A 306 7.95 13.89 22.91
N LEU A 307 8.36 14.83 23.79
CA LEU A 307 9.59 14.73 24.57
C LEU A 307 9.57 13.52 25.55
N VAL A 308 8.47 13.29 26.23
CA VAL A 308 8.36 12.23 27.26
C VAL A 308 8.12 10.83 26.71
N ILE A 309 8.00 10.69 25.37
CA ILE A 309 7.84 9.36 24.76
C ILE A 309 9.18 8.62 24.79
N ASP A 310 9.19 7.48 25.47
CA ASP A 310 10.29 6.51 25.44
C ASP A 310 10.15 5.65 24.18
N ARG A 311 10.89 6.03 23.15
CA ARG A 311 10.84 5.38 21.82
C ARG A 311 11.55 4.04 21.83
N GLU A 312 12.57 3.90 22.64
CA GLU A 312 13.33 2.66 22.87
C GLU A 312 12.41 1.63 23.51
N PHE A 313 11.71 1.98 24.59
CA PHE A 313 10.71 1.11 25.20
C PHE A 313 9.60 0.70 24.24
N LEU A 314 9.07 1.65 23.44
CA LEU A 314 8.07 1.32 22.44
C LEU A 314 8.60 0.32 21.43
N ALA A 315 9.79 0.54 20.87
CA ALA A 315 10.39 -0.32 19.85
C ALA A 315 10.67 -1.74 20.39
N GLU A 316 11.24 -1.86 21.59
CA GLU A 316 11.65 -3.15 22.16
C GLU A 316 10.49 -3.90 22.82
N GLU A 317 9.76 -3.25 23.74
CA GLU A 317 8.78 -3.93 24.59
C GLU A 317 7.39 -4.00 23.94
N ILE A 318 6.95 -2.93 23.25
CA ILE A 318 5.63 -2.90 22.64
C ILE A 318 5.66 -3.53 21.24
N TRP A 319 6.71 -3.23 20.45
CA TRP A 319 6.86 -3.72 19.07
C TRP A 319 7.81 -4.93 18.94
N GLY A 320 8.33 -5.47 20.04
CA GLY A 320 9.11 -6.71 20.08
C GLY A 320 10.39 -6.68 19.26
N GLY A 321 11.06 -5.50 19.17
CA GLY A 321 12.25 -5.30 18.35
C GLY A 321 12.02 -5.43 16.85
N THR A 322 10.79 -5.19 16.36
CA THR A 322 10.45 -5.21 14.93
C THR A 322 10.49 -3.82 14.30
N MET A 323 10.68 -2.78 15.08
CA MET A 323 10.81 -1.39 14.66
C MET A 323 12.03 -0.74 15.28
N LEU A 324 12.51 0.33 14.66
CA LEU A 324 13.57 1.20 15.19
C LEU A 324 12.95 2.38 15.95
N PRO A 325 13.59 2.88 17.03
CA PRO A 325 13.16 4.11 17.69
C PRO A 325 13.12 5.30 16.70
N GLY A 326 11.98 5.96 16.57
CA GLY A 326 11.74 7.00 15.57
C GLY A 326 12.07 8.41 16.06
N TYR A 327 13.23 8.94 15.73
CA TYR A 327 13.63 10.32 15.98
C TYR A 327 13.69 11.19 14.73
N SER A 328 13.21 10.69 13.59
CA SER A 328 13.06 11.41 12.34
C SER A 328 11.80 10.97 11.63
N MET A 329 11.17 11.87 10.87
CA MET A 329 10.05 11.51 10.00
C MET A 329 10.53 10.69 8.80
N VAL A 330 11.71 10.97 8.29
CA VAL A 330 12.36 10.19 7.21
C VAL A 330 13.14 9.04 7.85
N PRO A 331 12.78 7.77 7.59
CA PRO A 331 13.48 6.64 8.18
C PRO A 331 14.86 6.41 7.54
N PRO A 332 15.78 5.71 8.23
CA PRO A 332 17.06 5.32 7.64
C PRO A 332 16.85 4.38 6.45
N GLY A 333 17.77 4.40 5.49
CA GLY A 333 17.67 3.58 4.27
C GLY A 333 16.80 4.18 3.16
N THR A 334 16.38 5.44 3.30
CA THR A 334 15.61 6.15 2.28
C THR A 334 16.51 6.60 1.14
N GLY A 335 16.63 5.79 0.08
CA GLY A 335 17.36 6.10 -1.17
C GLY A 335 18.73 6.72 -0.93
N THR A 336 18.97 7.86 -1.55
CA THR A 336 20.23 8.63 -1.43
C THR A 336 20.23 9.66 -0.29
N TYR A 337 19.20 9.67 0.56
CA TYR A 337 19.06 10.66 1.64
C TYR A 337 20.21 10.60 2.66
N GLY A 338 20.84 9.44 2.79
CA GLY A 338 21.94 9.23 3.73
C GLY A 338 21.48 9.08 5.18
N THR A 339 22.19 9.73 6.11
CA THR A 339 21.81 9.71 7.53
C THR A 339 20.64 10.65 7.77
N PRO A 340 19.55 10.17 8.40
CA PRO A 340 18.42 11.03 8.76
C PRO A 340 18.83 12.19 9.65
N VAL A 341 18.15 13.31 9.49
CA VAL A 341 18.26 14.43 10.44
C VAL A 341 17.46 14.03 11.68
N TRP A 342 18.17 13.76 12.76
CA TRP A 342 17.58 13.35 14.02
C TRP A 342 17.08 14.54 14.82
N TRP A 343 15.92 14.34 15.47
CA TRP A 343 15.43 15.32 16.44
C TRP A 343 16.43 15.46 17.60
N PRO A 344 16.85 16.68 17.97
CA PRO A 344 17.88 16.91 19.02
C PRO A 344 17.56 16.30 20.39
N ALA A 345 16.27 16.04 20.67
CA ALA A 345 15.86 15.37 21.91
C ALA A 345 16.34 13.90 22.01
N LYS A 346 16.84 13.33 20.91
CA LYS A 346 17.46 11.99 20.92
C LYS A 346 18.64 11.90 21.87
N ASP A 347 19.43 12.97 21.96
CA ASP A 347 20.67 13.02 22.74
C ASP A 347 20.44 13.39 24.22
N LEU A 348 19.19 13.71 24.61
CA LEU A 348 18.82 14.04 25.97
C LEU A 348 18.48 12.77 26.77
N SER A 349 18.86 12.75 28.03
CA SER A 349 18.40 11.72 28.98
C SER A 349 16.88 11.79 29.18
N PRO A 350 16.23 10.70 29.61
CA PRO A 350 14.81 10.70 29.93
C PRO A 350 14.41 11.80 30.94
N ALA A 351 15.23 12.06 31.96
CA ALA A 351 14.98 13.10 32.95
C ALA A 351 15.03 14.50 32.33
N GLU A 352 16.03 14.79 31.50
CA GLU A 352 16.12 16.08 30.79
C GLU A 352 14.96 16.30 29.84
N ARG A 353 14.49 15.24 29.17
CA ARG A 353 13.31 15.31 28.31
C ARG A 353 12.06 15.62 29.12
N GLU A 354 11.87 14.97 30.27
CA GLU A 354 10.72 15.20 31.15
C GLU A 354 10.73 16.62 31.75
N ASP A 355 11.87 17.12 32.22
CA ASP A 355 11.99 18.47 32.75
C ASP A 355 11.68 19.54 31.71
N LYS A 356 12.19 19.37 30.49
CA LYS A 356 11.86 20.25 29.34
C LYS A 356 10.37 20.18 29.01
N ALA A 357 9.77 19.01 29.02
CA ALA A 357 8.34 18.83 28.74
C ALA A 357 7.48 19.54 29.78
N LYS A 358 7.80 19.37 31.09
CA LYS A 358 7.10 20.08 32.19
C LYS A 358 7.22 21.58 32.07
N ALA A 359 8.40 22.10 31.71
CA ALA A 359 8.62 23.51 31.48
C ALA A 359 7.77 24.07 30.32
N LEU A 360 7.68 23.33 29.20
CA LEU A 360 6.83 23.70 28.05
C LEU A 360 5.35 23.68 28.41
N MET A 361 4.87 22.65 29.13
CA MET A 361 3.48 22.58 29.59
C MET A 361 3.14 23.75 30.49
N LYS A 362 4.00 24.05 31.48
CA LYS A 362 3.83 25.19 32.37
C LYS A 362 3.77 26.52 31.60
N ALA A 363 4.66 26.73 30.63
CA ALA A 363 4.68 27.95 29.80
C ALA A 363 3.42 28.08 28.94
N ALA A 364 2.75 26.97 28.62
CA ALA A 364 1.47 26.94 27.91
C ALA A 364 0.24 26.98 28.84
N GLY A 365 0.42 27.09 30.18
CA GLY A 365 -0.68 27.16 31.16
C GLY A 365 -1.21 25.80 31.62
N TYR A 366 -0.48 24.71 31.37
CA TYR A 366 -0.85 23.32 31.70
C TYR A 366 0.20 22.67 32.60
N GLY A 367 -0.02 21.41 32.96
CA GLY A 367 0.93 20.61 33.71
C GLY A 367 0.58 20.45 35.18
N PRO A 368 1.52 19.94 36.01
CA PRO A 368 1.30 19.71 37.44
C PRO A 368 0.85 20.99 38.18
N GLY A 369 -0.23 20.88 38.94
CA GLY A 369 -0.84 22.01 39.67
C GLY A 369 -1.94 22.76 38.90
N ALA A 370 -2.12 22.55 37.61
CA ALA A 370 -3.26 23.01 36.83
C ALA A 370 -4.38 21.94 36.76
N GLN A 371 -5.51 22.29 36.15
CA GLN A 371 -6.51 21.27 35.82
C GLN A 371 -5.92 20.26 34.80
N PRO A 372 -6.22 18.95 34.95
CA PRO A 372 -5.74 17.95 33.99
C PRO A 372 -6.15 18.29 32.55
N LEU A 373 -5.20 18.20 31.63
CA LEU A 373 -5.49 18.29 30.23
C LEU A 373 -6.11 16.97 29.75
N LYS A 374 -7.36 17.00 29.26
CA LYS A 374 -8.05 15.83 28.72
C LYS A 374 -7.77 15.71 27.24
N VAL A 375 -7.31 14.54 26.82
CA VAL A 375 -6.88 14.25 25.45
C VAL A 375 -7.52 12.95 24.97
N GLU A 376 -8.02 12.93 23.73
CA GLU A 376 -8.50 11.72 23.08
C GLU A 376 -7.44 11.20 22.10
N ILE A 377 -7.06 9.92 22.24
CA ILE A 377 -6.26 9.20 21.24
C ILE A 377 -7.17 8.26 20.46
N ARG A 378 -7.19 8.41 19.14
CA ARG A 378 -7.89 7.50 18.22
C ARG A 378 -6.93 6.55 17.52
N TYR A 379 -7.34 5.29 17.40
CA TYR A 379 -6.59 4.25 16.69
C TYR A 379 -7.55 3.25 16.03
N ASN A 380 -7.11 2.65 14.92
CA ASN A 380 -7.85 1.56 14.30
C ASN A 380 -7.58 0.21 14.99
N THR A 381 -8.51 -0.72 14.83
CA THR A 381 -8.46 -2.05 15.47
C THR A 381 -7.14 -2.76 15.21
N SER A 382 -6.37 -2.94 16.26
CA SER A 382 -5.12 -3.71 16.32
C SER A 382 -4.63 -3.71 17.76
N GLU A 383 -4.24 -4.86 18.29
CA GLU A 383 -3.66 -4.96 19.64
C GLU A 383 -2.35 -4.17 19.75
N ASN A 384 -1.53 -4.12 18.69
CA ASN A 384 -0.32 -3.30 18.69
C ASN A 384 -0.63 -1.81 18.85
N HIS A 385 -1.66 -1.30 18.13
CA HIS A 385 -2.04 0.12 18.25
C HIS A 385 -2.62 0.44 19.62
N LYS A 386 -3.42 -0.47 20.18
CA LYS A 386 -3.97 -0.34 21.52
C LYS A 386 -2.86 -0.29 22.57
N LYS A 387 -1.92 -1.24 22.55
CA LYS A 387 -0.78 -1.28 23.47
C LYS A 387 0.08 -0.03 23.39
N THR A 388 0.37 0.44 22.17
CA THR A 388 1.10 1.70 21.95
C THR A 388 0.34 2.88 22.56
N SER A 389 -0.96 2.99 22.29
CA SER A 389 -1.79 4.09 22.82
C SER A 389 -1.89 4.07 24.35
N VAL A 390 -1.95 2.89 24.97
CA VAL A 390 -1.91 2.73 26.44
C VAL A 390 -0.55 3.18 26.99
N ALA A 391 0.55 2.79 26.34
CA ALA A 391 1.89 3.20 26.75
C ALA A 391 2.07 4.72 26.67
N LEU A 392 1.58 5.37 25.59
CA LEU A 392 1.59 6.83 25.46
C LEU A 392 0.79 7.51 26.58
N ALA A 393 -0.39 6.98 26.89
CA ALA A 393 -1.23 7.50 27.97
C ALA A 393 -0.50 7.44 29.32
N ASP A 394 0.26 6.39 29.58
CA ASP A 394 1.05 6.23 30.79
C ASP A 394 2.23 7.22 30.84
N MET A 395 2.96 7.37 29.73
CA MET A 395 4.09 8.30 29.60
C MET A 395 3.69 9.78 29.75
N TRP A 396 2.42 10.12 29.52
CA TRP A 396 1.92 11.49 29.66
C TRP A 396 1.38 11.83 31.04
N LYS A 397 1.24 10.88 31.97
CA LYS A 397 0.79 11.13 33.34
C LYS A 397 1.65 12.17 34.10
N PRO A 398 3.01 12.18 34.00
CA PRO A 398 3.84 13.18 34.64
C PRO A 398 3.56 14.62 34.18
N LEU A 399 2.92 14.80 33.04
CA LEU A 399 2.50 16.09 32.49
C LEU A 399 1.09 16.51 32.91
N ASN A 400 0.44 15.77 33.82
CA ASN A 400 -0.94 15.96 34.26
C ASN A 400 -1.97 15.86 33.09
N ILE A 401 -1.86 14.80 32.30
CA ILE A 401 -2.73 14.53 31.14
C ILE A 401 -3.59 13.32 31.41
N GLU A 402 -4.89 13.45 31.20
CA GLU A 402 -5.87 12.38 31.21
C GLU A 402 -6.19 11.95 29.78
N VAL A 403 -5.93 10.68 29.44
CA VAL A 403 -6.14 10.17 28.10
C VAL A 403 -7.38 9.28 28.00
N LYS A 404 -8.23 9.57 27.03
CA LYS A 404 -9.33 8.72 26.59
C LYS A 404 -8.91 8.00 25.31
N LEU A 405 -8.97 6.67 25.32
CA LEU A 405 -8.68 5.85 24.15
C LEU A 405 -9.96 5.54 23.37
N VAL A 406 -9.94 5.75 22.04
CA VAL A 406 -11.08 5.50 21.16
C VAL A 406 -10.63 4.61 19.99
N ASN A 407 -11.22 3.42 19.93
CA ASN A 407 -11.02 2.46 18.85
C ASN A 407 -12.11 2.60 17.79
N SER A 408 -11.75 2.40 16.52
CA SER A 408 -12.68 2.23 15.41
C SER A 408 -12.14 1.18 14.43
N ASP A 409 -12.99 0.71 13.53
CA ASP A 409 -12.53 -0.12 12.41
C ASP A 409 -11.59 0.68 11.50
N LEU A 410 -10.84 -0.03 10.67
CA LEU A 410 -9.81 0.55 9.81
C LEU A 410 -10.37 1.60 8.85
N LYS A 411 -11.50 1.31 8.19
CA LYS A 411 -12.13 2.17 7.20
C LYS A 411 -12.63 3.48 7.80
N SER A 412 -13.35 3.39 8.91
CA SER A 412 -13.83 4.55 9.66
C SER A 412 -12.70 5.43 10.19
N HIS A 413 -11.58 4.81 10.62
CA HIS A 413 -10.42 5.53 11.10
C HIS A 413 -9.77 6.38 10.00
N TYR A 414 -9.51 5.79 8.84
CA TYR A 414 -8.90 6.51 7.72
C TYR A 414 -9.86 7.53 7.09
N ALA A 415 -11.17 7.24 7.03
CA ALA A 415 -12.16 8.24 6.60
C ALA A 415 -12.11 9.49 7.50
N LEU A 416 -12.05 9.31 8.83
CA LEU A 416 -11.93 10.41 9.79
C LEU A 416 -10.68 11.28 9.53
N LEU A 417 -9.54 10.65 9.25
CA LEU A 417 -8.29 11.38 8.96
C LEU A 417 -8.38 12.16 7.65
N ARG A 418 -8.87 11.53 6.58
CA ARG A 418 -9.02 12.17 5.26
C ARG A 418 -10.00 13.35 5.27
N GLU A 419 -11.10 13.21 5.97
CA GLU A 419 -12.12 14.24 6.09
C GLU A 419 -11.75 15.36 7.07
N LYS A 420 -10.56 15.31 7.66
CA LYS A 420 -10.10 16.25 8.69
C LYS A 420 -11.09 16.34 9.86
N GLY A 421 -11.58 15.17 10.26
CA GLY A 421 -12.60 15.03 11.29
C GLY A 421 -12.19 15.56 12.66
N ASN A 422 -13.12 15.53 13.59
CA ASN A 422 -12.90 16.01 14.94
C ASN A 422 -12.18 14.96 15.78
N TYR A 423 -10.86 15.07 15.89
CA TYR A 423 -10.00 14.29 16.78
C TYR A 423 -8.99 15.22 17.47
N ASP A 424 -8.38 14.77 18.56
CA ASP A 424 -7.26 15.42 19.21
C ASP A 424 -5.95 14.87 18.68
N ILE A 425 -5.76 13.59 18.88
CA ILE A 425 -4.59 12.82 18.43
C ILE A 425 -5.11 11.54 17.76
N ALA A 426 -4.51 11.18 16.63
CA ALA A 426 -4.85 9.95 15.95
C ALA A 426 -3.59 9.18 15.53
N ARG A 427 -3.68 7.85 15.63
CA ARG A 427 -2.66 6.96 15.11
C ARG A 427 -2.58 7.10 13.59
N ALA A 428 -1.37 7.17 13.06
CA ALA A 428 -1.10 7.16 11.64
C ALA A 428 0.19 6.37 11.34
N GLY A 429 0.48 6.20 10.08
CA GLY A 429 1.72 5.61 9.58
C GLY A 429 1.83 5.90 8.10
N TRP A 430 3.05 5.97 7.62
CA TRP A 430 3.34 6.14 6.21
C TRP A 430 4.33 5.08 5.77
N ILE A 431 3.97 4.34 4.74
CA ILE A 431 4.85 3.42 4.05
C ILE A 431 5.25 4.08 2.74
N ALA A 432 6.53 4.10 2.45
CA ALA A 432 7.04 4.78 1.27
C ALA A 432 6.49 4.17 -0.03
N ASP A 433 5.97 5.02 -0.89
CA ASP A 433 5.58 4.67 -2.26
C ASP A 433 6.79 4.58 -3.18
N TYR A 434 7.85 5.32 -2.84
CA TYR A 434 9.14 5.35 -3.51
C TYR A 434 10.25 5.78 -2.53
N ALA A 435 11.49 5.37 -2.79
CA ALA A 435 12.60 5.46 -1.84
C ALA A 435 13.29 6.85 -1.83
N TYR A 436 12.54 7.95 -1.68
CA TYR A 436 13.07 9.31 -1.55
C TYR A 436 12.51 10.01 -0.31
N ALA A 437 13.32 10.87 0.31
CA ALA A 437 12.95 11.63 1.51
C ALA A 437 11.69 12.50 1.29
N GLN A 438 11.50 13.01 0.08
CA GLN A 438 10.33 13.79 -0.30
C GLN A 438 9.02 13.01 -0.06
N ASN A 439 9.02 11.68 -0.18
CA ASN A 439 7.86 10.83 0.08
C ASN A 439 7.39 10.83 1.55
N PHE A 440 8.22 11.26 2.47
CA PHE A 440 7.86 11.47 3.86
C PHE A 440 7.64 12.94 4.19
N LEU A 441 8.45 13.82 3.61
CA LEU A 441 8.43 15.25 3.94
C LEU A 441 7.20 15.97 3.39
N PHE A 442 6.60 15.49 2.29
CA PHE A 442 5.38 16.09 1.75
C PHE A 442 4.20 16.01 2.73
N LEU A 443 4.18 15.02 3.64
CA LEU A 443 3.16 14.89 4.69
C LEU A 443 3.15 16.10 5.65
N LEU A 444 4.26 16.84 5.72
CA LEU A 444 4.44 17.99 6.58
C LEU A 444 4.12 19.33 5.88
N GLN A 445 3.77 19.29 4.60
CA GLN A 445 3.37 20.49 3.86
C GLN A 445 1.99 20.97 4.31
N GLY A 446 1.83 22.28 4.54
CA GLY A 446 0.62 22.85 5.13
C GLY A 446 -0.64 22.76 4.25
N ASP A 447 -0.47 22.57 2.95
CA ASP A 447 -1.54 22.39 1.96
C ASP A 447 -1.83 20.90 1.63
N ASN A 448 -1.07 20.00 2.23
CA ASN A 448 -1.30 18.57 2.08
C ASN A 448 -2.69 18.20 2.61
N LYS A 449 -3.45 17.45 1.82
CA LYS A 449 -4.81 17.01 2.15
C LYS A 449 -4.88 15.55 2.61
N GLY A 450 -3.78 14.81 2.52
CA GLY A 450 -3.69 13.38 2.84
C GLY A 450 -3.35 13.08 4.27
#